data_dc31b2ce144293183fae9055e5fdbae3
#
_entry.id   dc31b2ce144293183fae9055e5fdbae3
#
_cell.length_a   1.000
_cell.length_b   1.000
_cell.length_c   1.000
_cell.angle_alpha   90.00
_cell.angle_beta   90.00
_cell.angle_gamma   90.00
#
_symmetry.space_group_name_H-M   'P 1'
#
loop_
_entity.id
_entity.type
_entity.pdbx_description
1 polymer ?
#
loop_
_entity_poly.entity_id
_entity_poly.type
_entity_poly.pdbx_seq_one_letter_code
_entity_poly.pdbx_strand_id
1 'polypeptide(L)'
;MQSIRQIPIFPKDIDKNVRLCYNIPDFKGICQIYEWPYGLFYYKGDGFMTETRTYHEQIRIDQTLRLREVLKTLPPFAKDFFRAIEPRSSAKTRMNYAYDIRVFFHFLMENNPVYKNYTMDQFAVTDLERLEPVDIEEYMEYLKVYKRDDEMITNGEKGLARKMSALRSFYNYYFKHQIISKNPVLLVDMPKMHEKAIVRLDADEVAMLLDYVESAGSKLTGQALVYYRKTKNRDLAILTLLLGTGIRVSECVGLDLNDVDFKNNGITVTRKGGNQMVVYFGDEVALALKNYINGDRKAMTPLPGHENALFLSTQRKRMGVQAVENMVRKYAKQVTPYKKITPHKLRSTYGTSLYKETGDIYLVADVLGHKDVNTTKKHYAAIDEDRRRQAASAVKLRES
;
A
#
# COMPACT_ATOMS: atom_id res chain seq x y z
N MET A 1 42.83 6.20 -11.09
CA MET A 1 42.27 6.36 -12.44
C MET A 1 42.36 5.00 -13.16
N GLN A 2 41.32 4.20 -13.05
CA GLN A 2 41.22 2.92 -13.81
C GLN A 2 40.16 3.11 -14.88
N SER A 3 40.57 2.85 -16.10
CA SER A 3 39.81 3.04 -17.34
C SER A 3 38.60 2.12 -17.39
N ILE A 4 37.42 2.71 -17.61
CA ILE A 4 36.21 1.98 -17.99
C ILE A 4 36.42 1.43 -19.41
N ARG A 5 36.57 0.12 -19.55
CA ARG A 5 36.52 -0.52 -20.85
C ARG A 5 35.10 -0.66 -21.31
N GLN A 6 34.79 -0.13 -22.49
CA GLN A 6 33.51 -0.28 -23.17
C GLN A 6 33.23 -1.77 -23.45
N ILE A 7 32.02 -2.19 -23.08
CA ILE A 7 31.49 -3.53 -23.38
C ILE A 7 30.98 -3.51 -24.83
N PRO A 8 31.36 -4.48 -25.69
CA PRO A 8 30.88 -4.51 -27.06
C PRO A 8 29.37 -4.77 -27.15
N ILE A 9 28.73 -4.06 -28.10
CA ILE A 9 27.31 -4.23 -28.46
C ILE A 9 27.18 -5.52 -29.27
N PHE A 10 26.33 -6.43 -28.80
CA PHE A 10 26.09 -7.73 -29.48
C PHE A 10 25.00 -7.63 -30.56
N PRO A 11 25.08 -8.48 -31.62
CA PRO A 11 24.05 -8.57 -32.66
C PRO A 11 22.70 -9.13 -32.13
N LYS A 12 21.61 -8.78 -32.80
CA LYS A 12 20.22 -9.07 -32.38
C LYS A 12 19.74 -10.52 -32.56
N ASP A 13 20.56 -11.41 -33.14
CA ASP A 13 20.16 -12.76 -33.49
C ASP A 13 21.04 -13.79 -32.77
N ILE A 14 20.73 -14.09 -31.49
CA ILE A 14 21.37 -15.20 -30.79
C ILE A 14 20.29 -16.22 -30.40
N ASP A 15 20.50 -17.46 -30.85
CA ASP A 15 19.66 -18.62 -30.56
C ASP A 15 19.59 -18.88 -29.03
N LYS A 16 18.43 -19.19 -28.50
CA LYS A 16 18.08 -19.27 -27.07
C LYS A 16 18.85 -20.36 -26.28
N ASN A 17 19.76 -21.10 -26.92
CA ASN A 17 20.48 -22.23 -26.32
C ASN A 17 22.01 -22.12 -26.40
N VAL A 18 22.59 -20.96 -26.65
CA VAL A 18 24.06 -20.84 -26.79
C VAL A 18 24.71 -20.71 -25.41
N ARG A 19 25.55 -21.68 -25.05
CA ARG A 19 26.53 -21.59 -23.96
C ARG A 19 27.72 -20.78 -24.42
N LEU A 20 27.88 -19.56 -23.98
CA LEU A 20 29.04 -18.74 -24.22
C LEU A 20 30.04 -18.92 -23.08
N CYS A 21 31.18 -19.52 -23.37
CA CYS A 21 32.30 -19.60 -22.43
C CYS A 21 33.26 -18.44 -22.72
N TYR A 22 33.47 -17.56 -21.77
CA TYR A 22 34.51 -16.52 -21.81
C TYR A 22 35.67 -16.94 -20.91
N ASN A 23 36.89 -16.94 -21.48
CA ASN A 23 38.10 -17.00 -20.68
C ASN A 23 38.43 -15.62 -20.15
N ILE A 24 38.04 -15.35 -18.91
CA ILE A 24 38.52 -14.19 -18.18
C ILE A 24 39.72 -14.67 -17.36
N PRO A 25 40.91 -14.05 -17.46
CA PRO A 25 42.03 -14.40 -16.61
C PRO A 25 41.58 -14.29 -15.15
N ASP A 26 41.83 -15.32 -14.36
CA ASP A 26 41.46 -15.49 -12.94
C ASP A 26 40.03 -15.97 -12.63
N PHE A 27 39.23 -16.45 -13.59
CA PHE A 27 37.88 -16.95 -13.33
C PHE A 27 37.74 -18.43 -13.81
N LYS A 28 37.53 -19.35 -12.87
CA LYS A 28 37.14 -20.75 -13.15
C LYS A 28 35.70 -20.96 -12.70
N GLY A 29 34.73 -20.87 -13.61
CA GLY A 29 33.33 -21.17 -13.32
C GLY A 29 32.45 -21.21 -14.57
N ILE A 30 31.35 -21.98 -14.52
CA ILE A 30 30.36 -22.09 -15.61
C ILE A 30 29.32 -21.00 -15.42
N CYS A 31 29.16 -20.10 -16.41
CA CYS A 31 28.12 -19.07 -16.44
C CYS A 31 26.87 -19.64 -17.12
N GLN A 32 25.73 -19.59 -16.45
CA GLN A 32 24.43 -19.73 -17.09
C GLN A 32 23.74 -18.35 -17.19
N ILE A 33 23.45 -17.95 -18.43
CA ILE A 33 22.74 -16.70 -18.72
C ILE A 33 21.27 -17.03 -18.91
N TYR A 34 20.39 -16.36 -18.14
CA TYR A 34 18.94 -16.44 -18.29
C TYR A 34 18.42 -15.09 -18.78
N GLU A 35 17.71 -15.11 -19.92
CA GLU A 35 17.01 -13.94 -20.45
C GLU A 35 15.66 -13.78 -19.75
N TRP A 36 15.40 -12.61 -19.20
CA TRP A 36 14.10 -12.24 -18.63
C TRP A 36 13.40 -11.25 -19.57
N PRO A 37 12.04 -11.20 -19.61
CA PRO A 37 11.28 -10.41 -20.59
C PRO A 37 11.53 -8.90 -20.58
N TYR A 38 12.40 -8.42 -19.71
CA TYR A 38 12.73 -6.99 -19.55
C TYR A 38 14.23 -6.66 -19.76
N GLY A 39 14.97 -7.53 -20.44
CA GLY A 39 16.34 -7.22 -20.91
C GLY A 39 17.40 -7.07 -19.81
N LEU A 40 17.20 -7.66 -18.64
CA LEU A 40 18.21 -7.69 -17.57
C LEU A 40 18.84 -9.07 -17.49
N PHE A 41 20.15 -9.14 -17.74
CA PHE A 41 20.95 -10.36 -17.60
C PHE A 41 21.23 -10.63 -16.12
N TYR A 42 20.96 -11.86 -15.69
CA TYR A 42 21.28 -12.32 -14.34
C TYR A 42 22.52 -13.23 -14.38
N TYR A 43 23.54 -12.87 -13.64
CA TYR A 43 24.75 -13.66 -13.48
C TYR A 43 24.69 -14.50 -12.21
N LYS A 44 24.76 -15.82 -12.33
CA LYS A 44 24.91 -16.74 -11.21
C LYS A 44 26.34 -17.32 -11.24
N GLY A 45 27.26 -16.63 -10.59
CA GLY A 45 28.57 -17.15 -10.26
C GLY A 45 28.64 -17.54 -8.80
N ASP A 46 29.21 -18.66 -8.47
CA ASP A 46 29.52 -19.04 -7.09
C ASP A 46 30.56 -18.07 -6.55
N GLY A 47 30.13 -17.13 -5.69
CA GLY A 47 31.06 -16.26 -4.97
C GLY A 47 30.77 -14.77 -4.88
N PHE A 48 29.74 -14.23 -5.51
CA PHE A 48 29.30 -12.87 -5.18
C PHE A 48 28.11 -12.95 -4.21
N MET A 49 28.28 -12.39 -3.03
CA MET A 49 27.14 -12.07 -2.17
C MET A 49 26.22 -11.11 -2.94
N THR A 50 25.17 -11.64 -3.57
CA THR A 50 24.04 -10.81 -3.95
C THR A 50 23.50 -10.26 -2.65
N GLU A 51 23.71 -8.97 -2.37
CA GLU A 51 22.97 -8.28 -1.33
C GLU A 51 21.49 -8.59 -1.55
N THR A 52 20.94 -9.47 -0.72
CA THR A 52 19.53 -9.85 -0.77
C THR A 52 18.75 -8.61 -0.34
N ARG A 53 18.24 -7.88 -1.35
CA ARG A 53 17.44 -6.67 -1.12
C ARG A 53 16.25 -7.01 -0.24
N THR A 54 16.00 -6.17 0.74
CA THR A 54 14.81 -6.32 1.57
C THR A 54 13.54 -6.15 0.73
N TYR A 55 12.44 -6.73 1.19
CA TYR A 55 11.13 -6.58 0.54
C TYR A 55 10.76 -5.10 0.30
N HIS A 56 11.04 -4.24 1.29
CA HIS A 56 10.73 -2.81 1.19
C HIS A 56 11.59 -2.08 0.16
N GLU A 57 12.85 -2.47 -0.01
CA GLU A 57 13.73 -1.93 -1.05
C GLU A 57 13.25 -2.35 -2.44
N GLN A 58 12.87 -3.61 -2.61
CA GLN A 58 12.35 -4.10 -3.89
C GLN A 58 11.08 -3.35 -4.30
N ILE A 59 10.13 -3.17 -3.38
CA ILE A 59 8.91 -2.38 -3.65
C ILE A 59 9.25 -0.93 -4.04
N ARG A 60 10.23 -0.32 -3.37
CA ARG A 60 10.64 1.05 -3.68
C ARG A 60 11.23 1.16 -5.08
N ILE A 61 12.04 0.19 -5.47
CA ILE A 61 12.60 0.11 -6.83
C ILE A 61 11.47 -0.03 -7.86
N ASP A 62 10.57 -1.00 -7.68
CA ASP A 62 9.47 -1.27 -8.60
C ASP A 62 8.55 -0.04 -8.76
N GLN A 63 8.23 0.63 -7.64
CA GLN A 63 7.42 1.85 -7.67
C GLN A 63 8.15 3.00 -8.38
N THR A 64 9.46 3.10 -8.22
CA THR A 64 10.27 4.13 -8.88
C THR A 64 10.34 3.89 -10.40
N LEU A 65 10.53 2.64 -10.82
CA LEU A 65 10.53 2.27 -12.23
C LEU A 65 9.17 2.56 -12.88
N ARG A 66 8.08 2.13 -12.23
CA ARG A 66 6.72 2.43 -12.70
C ARG A 66 6.43 3.93 -12.78
N LEU A 67 6.89 4.71 -11.78
CA LEU A 67 6.76 6.16 -11.82
C LEU A 67 7.44 6.74 -13.06
N ARG A 68 8.66 6.29 -13.39
CA ARG A 68 9.38 6.75 -14.58
C ARG A 68 8.59 6.50 -15.86
N GLU A 69 7.94 5.33 -15.99
CA GLU A 69 7.09 5.04 -17.15
C GLU A 69 5.85 5.96 -17.20
N VAL A 70 5.18 6.17 -16.07
CA VAL A 70 4.03 7.08 -16.02
C VAL A 70 4.42 8.52 -16.37
N LEU A 71 5.60 8.98 -15.93
CA LEU A 71 6.08 10.34 -16.25
C LEU A 71 6.35 10.57 -17.75
N LYS A 72 6.56 9.51 -18.53
CA LYS A 72 6.66 9.60 -20.00
C LYS A 72 5.32 9.93 -20.66
N THR A 73 4.21 9.68 -19.98
CA THR A 73 2.83 9.92 -20.45
C THR A 73 2.28 11.27 -19.99
N LEU A 74 3.13 12.17 -19.51
CA LEU A 74 2.78 13.51 -19.06
C LEU A 74 3.53 14.55 -19.90
N PRO A 75 3.05 15.82 -19.93
CA PRO A 75 3.79 16.90 -20.55
C PRO A 75 5.24 16.97 -20.06
N PRO A 76 6.21 17.28 -20.92
CA PRO A 76 7.64 17.25 -20.57
C PRO A 76 8.01 18.08 -19.35
N PHE A 77 7.39 19.24 -19.18
CA PHE A 77 7.64 20.15 -18.06
C PHE A 77 7.18 19.58 -16.71
N ALA A 78 6.20 18.67 -16.70
CA ALA A 78 5.72 18.06 -15.46
C ALA A 78 6.82 17.34 -14.65
N LYS A 79 7.90 16.90 -15.30
CA LYS A 79 9.04 16.23 -14.66
C LYS A 79 9.68 17.09 -13.57
N ASP A 80 9.69 18.41 -13.73
CA ASP A 80 10.30 19.34 -12.78
C ASP A 80 9.54 19.34 -11.45
N PHE A 81 8.22 19.35 -11.50
CA PHE A 81 7.38 19.18 -10.31
C PHE A 81 7.69 17.86 -9.59
N PHE A 82 7.74 16.74 -10.31
CA PHE A 82 7.97 15.43 -9.70
C PHE A 82 9.37 15.29 -9.10
N ARG A 83 10.38 15.95 -9.67
CA ARG A 83 11.72 16.07 -9.10
C ARG A 83 11.69 16.88 -7.81
N ALA A 84 11.02 18.03 -7.82
CA ALA A 84 10.94 18.91 -6.66
C ALA A 84 10.24 18.31 -5.45
N ILE A 85 9.23 17.45 -5.66
CA ILE A 85 8.52 16.81 -4.55
C ILE A 85 9.17 15.50 -4.07
N GLU A 86 10.24 15.02 -4.72
CA GLU A 86 10.89 13.75 -4.37
C GLU A 86 11.35 13.68 -2.93
N PRO A 87 12.06 14.65 -2.37
CA PRO A 87 12.60 14.57 -1.00
C PRO A 87 11.53 14.41 0.09
N ARG A 88 10.30 14.87 -0.18
CA ARG A 88 9.19 14.89 0.80
C ARG A 88 8.07 13.90 0.51
N SER A 89 8.17 13.12 -0.57
CA SER A 89 7.10 12.23 -1.00
C SER A 89 7.62 10.85 -1.43
N SER A 90 6.85 9.80 -1.12
CA SER A 90 7.17 8.45 -1.58
C SER A 90 6.96 8.30 -3.09
N ALA A 91 7.66 7.34 -3.73
CA ALA A 91 7.46 7.00 -5.14
C ALA A 91 5.99 6.64 -5.44
N LYS A 92 5.30 5.94 -4.53
CA LYS A 92 3.87 5.63 -4.64
C LYS A 92 2.99 6.89 -4.63
N THR A 93 3.30 7.85 -3.78
CA THR A 93 2.55 9.13 -3.73
C THR A 93 2.74 9.90 -5.03
N ARG A 94 3.99 10.01 -5.52
CA ARG A 94 4.31 10.65 -6.80
C ARG A 94 3.61 9.95 -7.97
N MET A 95 3.58 8.61 -7.98
CA MET A 95 2.89 7.83 -9.00
C MET A 95 1.37 8.11 -9.00
N ASN A 96 0.74 8.19 -7.83
CA ASN A 96 -0.68 8.56 -7.73
C ASN A 96 -0.93 9.98 -8.26
N TYR A 97 -0.07 10.94 -7.91
CA TYR A 97 -0.15 12.30 -8.45
C TYR A 97 0.02 12.32 -9.97
N ALA A 98 0.97 11.53 -10.50
CA ALA A 98 1.17 11.44 -11.94
C ALA A 98 -0.08 10.90 -12.67
N TYR A 99 -0.74 9.88 -12.12
CA TYR A 99 -2.02 9.40 -12.66
C TYR A 99 -3.13 10.46 -12.59
N ASP A 100 -3.22 11.20 -11.48
CA ASP A 100 -4.25 12.22 -11.31
C ASP A 100 -4.03 13.41 -12.24
N ILE A 101 -2.79 13.87 -12.39
CA ILE A 101 -2.40 14.96 -13.31
C ILE A 101 -2.60 14.51 -14.76
N ARG A 102 -2.34 13.25 -15.10
CA ARG A 102 -2.61 12.70 -16.43
C ARG A 102 -4.11 12.78 -16.78
N VAL A 103 -4.99 12.48 -15.82
CA VAL A 103 -6.44 12.62 -16.01
C VAL A 103 -6.82 14.06 -16.33
N PHE A 104 -6.17 15.03 -15.70
CA PHE A 104 -6.41 16.45 -15.96
C PHE A 104 -6.04 16.84 -17.40
N PHE A 105 -4.88 16.45 -17.90
CA PHE A 105 -4.49 16.74 -19.28
C PHE A 105 -5.36 16.01 -20.32
N HIS A 106 -5.78 14.78 -20.02
CA HIS A 106 -6.76 14.09 -20.87
C HIS A 106 -8.09 14.83 -20.92
N PHE A 107 -8.59 15.32 -19.77
CA PHE A 107 -9.79 16.16 -19.75
C PHE A 107 -9.65 17.39 -20.67
N LEU A 108 -8.52 18.08 -20.61
CA LEU A 108 -8.28 19.25 -21.48
C LEU A 108 -8.30 18.86 -22.96
N MET A 109 -7.65 17.75 -23.34
CA MET A 109 -7.62 17.26 -24.72
C MET A 109 -9.00 16.78 -25.22
N GLU A 110 -9.86 16.32 -24.33
CA GLU A 110 -11.19 15.81 -24.70
C GLU A 110 -12.27 16.89 -24.70
N ASN A 111 -12.21 17.84 -23.78
CA ASN A 111 -13.33 18.73 -23.48
C ASN A 111 -13.03 20.20 -23.69
N ASN A 112 -11.78 20.67 -23.53
CA ASN A 112 -11.47 22.08 -23.67
C ASN A 112 -11.26 22.46 -25.15
N PRO A 113 -11.99 23.44 -25.70
CA PRO A 113 -11.92 23.82 -27.12
C PRO A 113 -10.52 24.20 -27.61
N VAL A 114 -9.69 24.79 -26.73
CA VAL A 114 -8.32 25.24 -27.07
C VAL A 114 -7.38 24.06 -27.23
N TYR A 115 -7.55 23.02 -26.40
CA TYR A 115 -6.61 21.91 -26.28
C TYR A 115 -7.07 20.60 -26.92
N LYS A 116 -8.25 20.60 -27.55
CA LYS A 116 -8.90 19.39 -28.11
C LYS A 116 -8.04 18.63 -29.14
N ASN A 117 -7.13 19.31 -29.83
CA ASN A 117 -6.25 18.70 -30.82
C ASN A 117 -4.80 18.57 -30.34
N TYR A 118 -4.53 18.83 -29.07
CA TYR A 118 -3.19 18.72 -28.50
C TYR A 118 -2.83 17.26 -28.26
N THR A 119 -1.52 16.99 -28.35
CA THR A 119 -0.89 15.80 -27.78
C THR A 119 -0.18 16.18 -26.48
N MET A 120 0.16 15.19 -25.63
CA MET A 120 0.77 15.45 -24.32
C MET A 120 2.08 16.24 -24.38
N ASP A 121 2.84 16.08 -25.44
CA ASP A 121 4.13 16.74 -25.67
C ASP A 121 4.00 18.20 -26.16
N GLN A 122 2.83 18.58 -26.65
CA GLN A 122 2.56 19.96 -27.10
C GLN A 122 2.22 20.92 -25.97
N PHE A 123 1.79 20.39 -24.80
CA PHE A 123 1.52 21.24 -23.66
C PHE A 123 2.80 21.93 -23.14
N ALA A 124 2.73 23.23 -23.01
CA ALA A 124 3.74 24.07 -22.37
C ALA A 124 3.30 24.52 -20.97
N VAL A 125 4.25 24.92 -20.14
CA VAL A 125 3.92 25.42 -18.79
C VAL A 125 3.05 26.68 -18.83
N THR A 126 3.19 27.50 -19.90
CA THR A 126 2.37 28.71 -20.13
C THR A 126 0.90 28.41 -20.36
N ASP A 127 0.54 27.17 -20.78
CA ASP A 127 -0.85 26.79 -20.93
C ASP A 127 -1.57 26.71 -19.57
N LEU A 128 -0.83 26.48 -18.49
CA LEU A 128 -1.39 26.51 -17.12
C LEU A 128 -1.91 27.90 -16.74
N GLU A 129 -1.33 28.99 -17.28
CA GLU A 129 -1.76 30.36 -17.00
C GLU A 129 -2.99 30.79 -17.81
N ARG A 130 -3.24 30.11 -18.96
CA ARG A 130 -4.37 30.41 -19.82
C ARG A 130 -5.69 29.87 -19.31
N LEU A 131 -5.60 28.87 -18.41
CA LEU A 131 -6.78 28.27 -17.80
C LEU A 131 -7.37 29.21 -16.74
N GLU A 132 -8.68 29.32 -16.76
CA GLU A 132 -9.46 30.11 -15.81
C GLU A 132 -10.11 29.21 -14.73
N PRO A 133 -10.61 29.77 -13.62
CA PRO A 133 -11.29 28.99 -12.59
C PRO A 133 -12.42 28.09 -13.11
N VAL A 134 -13.16 28.55 -14.12
CA VAL A 134 -14.26 27.79 -14.73
C VAL A 134 -13.77 26.49 -15.37
N ASP A 135 -12.60 26.47 -16.01
CA ASP A 135 -12.02 25.24 -16.59
C ASP A 135 -11.72 24.20 -15.49
N ILE A 136 -11.37 24.67 -14.30
CA ILE A 136 -11.09 23.78 -13.15
C ILE A 136 -12.39 23.29 -12.52
N GLU A 137 -13.45 24.09 -12.52
CA GLU A 137 -14.78 23.68 -12.08
C GLU A 137 -15.37 22.64 -13.03
N GLU A 138 -15.25 22.82 -14.34
CA GLU A 138 -15.63 21.84 -15.36
C GLU A 138 -14.84 20.52 -15.21
N TYR A 139 -13.53 20.60 -14.94
CA TYR A 139 -12.73 19.43 -14.62
C TYR A 139 -13.25 18.70 -13.37
N MET A 140 -13.61 19.45 -12.33
CA MET A 140 -14.15 18.85 -11.10
C MET A 140 -15.51 18.17 -11.35
N GLU A 141 -16.34 18.73 -12.24
CA GLU A 141 -17.59 18.10 -12.66
C GLU A 141 -17.34 16.83 -13.48
N TYR A 142 -16.46 16.91 -14.48
CA TYR A 142 -16.01 15.76 -15.28
C TYR A 142 -15.53 14.61 -14.42
N LEU A 143 -14.78 14.90 -13.35
CA LEU A 143 -14.26 13.88 -12.45
C LEU A 143 -15.34 13.05 -11.74
N LYS A 144 -16.57 13.54 -11.60
CA LYS A 144 -17.65 12.77 -10.96
C LYS A 144 -17.94 11.49 -11.73
N VAL A 145 -17.97 11.59 -13.06
CA VAL A 145 -18.17 10.46 -13.98
C VAL A 145 -17.42 10.75 -15.28
N TYR A 146 -16.52 9.87 -15.68
CA TYR A 146 -15.81 9.97 -16.96
C TYR A 146 -15.50 8.59 -17.53
N LYS A 147 -15.29 8.52 -18.84
CA LYS A 147 -14.90 7.30 -19.53
C LYS A 147 -13.39 7.24 -19.70
N ARG A 148 -12.79 6.09 -19.46
CA ARG A 148 -11.39 5.81 -19.76
C ARG A 148 -11.21 4.35 -20.15
N ASP A 149 -10.52 4.09 -21.26
CA ASP A 149 -10.28 2.73 -21.76
C ASP A 149 -11.57 1.90 -21.84
N ASP A 150 -12.67 2.51 -22.34
CA ASP A 150 -14.05 1.98 -22.42
C ASP A 150 -14.73 1.68 -21.07
N GLU A 151 -14.10 1.95 -19.95
CA GLU A 151 -14.69 1.80 -18.61
C GLU A 151 -15.24 3.13 -18.08
N MET A 152 -16.44 3.09 -17.49
CA MET A 152 -17.02 4.22 -16.76
C MET A 152 -16.40 4.33 -15.38
N ILE A 153 -15.69 5.42 -15.13
CA ILE A 153 -15.04 5.69 -13.84
C ILE A 153 -15.89 6.72 -13.08
N THR A 154 -16.25 6.38 -11.84
CA THR A 154 -16.93 7.28 -10.92
C THR A 154 -16.04 7.61 -9.73
N ASN A 155 -16.06 8.85 -9.26
CA ASN A 155 -15.35 9.26 -8.07
C ASN A 155 -16.31 9.78 -7.00
N GLY A 156 -16.24 9.20 -5.81
CA GLY A 156 -16.84 9.80 -4.63
C GLY A 156 -15.97 10.95 -4.06
N GLU A 157 -16.46 11.63 -3.05
CA GLU A 157 -15.83 12.81 -2.43
C GLU A 157 -14.32 12.68 -2.17
N LYS A 158 -13.89 11.55 -1.59
CA LYS A 158 -12.46 11.29 -1.34
C LYS A 158 -11.63 11.19 -2.61
N GLY A 159 -12.19 10.62 -3.66
CA GLY A 159 -11.54 10.50 -4.98
C GLY A 159 -11.38 11.88 -5.63
N LEU A 160 -12.42 12.69 -5.59
CA LEU A 160 -12.41 14.08 -6.07
C LEU A 160 -11.40 14.91 -5.29
N ALA A 161 -11.50 14.93 -3.96
CA ALA A 161 -10.58 15.71 -3.10
C ALA A 161 -9.11 15.33 -3.32
N ARG A 162 -8.80 14.04 -3.52
CA ARG A 162 -7.44 13.58 -3.80
C ARG A 162 -6.93 14.10 -5.13
N LYS A 163 -7.73 14.02 -6.21
CA LYS A 163 -7.36 14.51 -7.54
C LYS A 163 -7.16 16.03 -7.55
N MET A 164 -8.08 16.75 -6.92
CA MET A 164 -7.94 18.21 -6.76
C MET A 164 -6.73 18.59 -5.91
N SER A 165 -6.40 17.82 -4.86
CA SER A 165 -5.17 18.05 -4.08
C SER A 165 -3.90 17.82 -4.89
N ALA A 166 -3.87 16.83 -5.78
CA ALA A 166 -2.75 16.62 -6.70
C ALA A 166 -2.60 17.80 -7.66
N LEU A 167 -3.70 18.27 -8.24
CA LEU A 167 -3.70 19.42 -9.14
C LEU A 167 -3.28 20.71 -8.42
N ARG A 168 -3.80 20.98 -7.21
CA ARG A 168 -3.36 22.11 -6.37
C ARG A 168 -1.86 22.06 -6.07
N SER A 169 -1.33 20.89 -5.74
CA SER A 169 0.09 20.72 -5.48
C SER A 169 0.93 21.03 -6.72
N PHE A 170 0.46 20.60 -7.89
CA PHE A 170 1.08 20.81 -9.18
C PHE A 170 1.14 22.31 -9.54
N TYR A 171 0.02 23.00 -9.53
CA TYR A 171 -0.06 24.44 -9.79
C TYR A 171 0.72 25.25 -8.76
N ASN A 172 0.62 24.90 -7.46
CA ASN A 172 1.37 25.59 -6.41
C ASN A 172 2.89 25.52 -6.60
N TYR A 173 3.40 24.44 -7.18
CA TYR A 173 4.82 24.34 -7.49
C TYR A 173 5.23 25.44 -8.48
N TYR A 174 4.58 25.53 -9.63
CA TYR A 174 4.92 26.51 -10.66
C TYR A 174 4.66 27.95 -10.21
N PHE A 175 3.58 28.18 -9.49
CA PHE A 175 3.24 29.48 -8.95
C PHE A 175 4.26 29.99 -7.92
N LYS A 176 4.67 29.12 -6.97
CA LYS A 176 5.69 29.48 -5.97
C LYS A 176 7.08 29.71 -6.55
N HIS A 177 7.40 29.05 -7.63
CA HIS A 177 8.65 29.27 -8.37
C HIS A 177 8.56 30.42 -9.38
N GLN A 178 7.45 31.18 -9.40
CA GLN A 178 7.22 32.32 -10.31
C GLN A 178 7.36 31.93 -11.80
N ILE A 179 7.12 30.67 -12.13
CA ILE A 179 7.09 30.16 -13.51
C ILE A 179 5.77 30.50 -14.17
N ILE A 180 4.69 30.54 -13.38
CA ILE A 180 3.36 31.04 -13.75
C ILE A 180 2.98 32.19 -12.80
N SER A 181 2.27 33.20 -13.34
CA SER A 181 1.82 34.38 -12.60
C SER A 181 0.44 34.19 -11.95
N LYS A 182 -0.36 33.22 -12.46
CA LYS A 182 -1.73 32.94 -12.00
C LYS A 182 -1.86 31.49 -11.53
N ASN A 183 -2.74 31.26 -10.57
CA ASN A 183 -3.10 29.91 -10.10
C ASN A 183 -4.62 29.80 -9.95
N PRO A 184 -5.35 29.44 -11.01
CA PRO A 184 -6.80 29.35 -10.99
C PRO A 184 -7.34 28.27 -10.01
N VAL A 185 -6.54 27.22 -9.72
CA VAL A 185 -6.96 26.12 -8.82
C VAL A 185 -7.12 26.60 -7.36
N LEU A 186 -6.48 27.70 -6.98
CA LEU A 186 -6.66 28.28 -5.63
C LEU A 186 -8.03 28.97 -5.47
N LEU A 187 -8.63 29.42 -6.57
CA LEU A 187 -9.89 30.13 -6.60
C LEU A 187 -11.11 29.19 -6.59
N VAL A 188 -10.91 27.90 -6.82
CA VAL A 188 -11.97 26.89 -6.83
C VAL A 188 -12.08 26.20 -5.48
N ASP A 189 -13.30 26.08 -4.97
CA ASP A 189 -13.56 25.41 -3.70
C ASP A 189 -13.26 23.90 -3.75
N MET A 190 -12.71 23.37 -2.66
CA MET A 190 -12.50 21.94 -2.54
C MET A 190 -13.85 21.21 -2.29
N PRO A 191 -13.99 19.99 -2.83
CA PRO A 191 -15.17 19.17 -2.57
C PRO A 191 -15.41 19.01 -1.06
N LYS A 192 -16.64 19.21 -0.62
CA LYS A 192 -17.04 18.97 0.77
C LYS A 192 -16.86 17.48 1.10
N MET A 193 -16.37 17.22 2.30
CA MET A 193 -16.11 15.87 2.79
C MET A 193 -17.09 15.55 3.90
N HIS A 194 -17.97 14.59 3.69
CA HIS A 194 -18.83 14.11 4.75
C HIS A 194 -18.14 13.04 5.59
N GLU A 195 -18.21 13.18 6.89
CA GLU A 195 -17.71 12.16 7.82
C GLU A 195 -18.63 10.94 7.78
N LYS A 196 -18.04 9.77 7.53
CA LYS A 196 -18.76 8.50 7.55
C LYS A 196 -18.52 7.81 8.88
N ALA A 197 -19.58 7.22 9.45
CA ALA A 197 -19.46 6.38 10.64
C ALA A 197 -18.35 5.33 10.47
N ILE A 198 -17.60 5.12 11.55
CA ILE A 198 -16.49 4.15 11.53
C ILE A 198 -17.07 2.75 11.60
N VAL A 199 -16.91 2.01 10.52
CA VAL A 199 -17.24 0.57 10.48
C VAL A 199 -16.12 -0.19 11.18
N ARG A 200 -16.49 -0.97 12.20
CA ARG A 200 -15.59 -1.83 12.97
C ARG A 200 -16.34 -3.13 13.33
N LEU A 201 -15.59 -4.10 13.83
CA LEU A 201 -16.16 -5.28 14.47
C LEU A 201 -16.35 -5.00 15.97
N ASP A 202 -17.40 -5.56 16.53
CA ASP A 202 -17.59 -5.62 17.97
C ASP A 202 -16.89 -6.88 18.53
N ALA A 203 -16.76 -7.01 19.85
CA ALA A 203 -15.98 -8.08 20.46
C ALA A 203 -16.51 -9.49 20.12
N ASP A 204 -17.83 -9.66 20.12
CA ASP A 204 -18.51 -10.88 19.70
C ASP A 204 -18.29 -11.21 18.22
N GLU A 205 -18.31 -10.19 17.35
CA GLU A 205 -18.06 -10.36 15.92
C GLU A 205 -16.58 -10.74 15.65
N VAL A 206 -15.63 -10.27 16.49
CA VAL A 206 -14.22 -10.69 16.41
C VAL A 206 -14.09 -12.17 16.77
N ALA A 207 -14.69 -12.59 17.88
CA ALA A 207 -14.69 -14.00 18.30
C ALA A 207 -15.33 -14.88 17.21
N MET A 208 -16.53 -14.53 16.73
CA MET A 208 -17.21 -15.25 15.66
C MET A 208 -16.38 -15.33 14.36
N LEU A 209 -15.59 -14.31 14.04
CA LEU A 209 -14.72 -14.30 12.85
C LEU A 209 -13.58 -15.31 13.00
N LEU A 210 -12.91 -15.34 14.14
CA LEU A 210 -11.82 -16.27 14.41
C LEU A 210 -12.32 -17.72 14.48
N ASP A 211 -13.40 -17.97 15.22
CA ASP A 211 -14.07 -19.27 15.31
C ASP A 211 -14.51 -19.79 13.94
N TYR A 212 -15.04 -18.89 13.09
CA TYR A 212 -15.42 -19.27 11.74
C TYR A 212 -14.19 -19.70 10.91
N VAL A 213 -13.07 -18.97 11.00
CA VAL A 213 -11.84 -19.35 10.29
C VAL A 213 -11.34 -20.71 10.76
N GLU A 214 -11.49 -21.05 12.04
CA GLU A 214 -11.08 -22.33 12.59
C GLU A 214 -12.00 -23.49 12.19
N SER A 215 -13.31 -23.25 12.06
CA SER A 215 -14.32 -24.29 11.89
C SER A 215 -14.91 -24.37 10.47
N ALA A 216 -14.61 -23.43 9.58
CA ALA A 216 -15.21 -23.36 8.24
C ALA A 216 -15.06 -24.64 7.40
N GLY A 217 -14.05 -25.46 7.70
CA GLY A 217 -13.81 -26.72 7.01
C GLY A 217 -14.97 -27.73 7.12
N SER A 218 -15.76 -27.68 8.18
CA SER A 218 -16.92 -28.55 8.37
C SER A 218 -18.06 -28.33 7.36
N LYS A 219 -18.10 -27.11 6.77
CA LYS A 219 -19.12 -26.70 5.80
C LYS A 219 -18.61 -26.71 4.35
N LEU A 220 -17.35 -27.08 4.12
CA LEU A 220 -16.71 -27.07 2.82
C LEU A 220 -16.50 -28.46 2.26
N THR A 221 -16.61 -28.62 0.93
CA THR A 221 -16.39 -29.89 0.23
C THR A 221 -15.49 -29.69 -0.99
N GLY A 222 -14.98 -30.78 -1.55
CA GLY A 222 -14.20 -30.76 -2.78
C GLY A 222 -12.98 -29.84 -2.74
N GLN A 223 -12.76 -29.13 -3.81
CA GLN A 223 -11.63 -28.20 -4.00
C GLN A 223 -11.56 -27.08 -2.92
N ALA A 224 -12.72 -26.60 -2.48
CA ALA A 224 -12.80 -25.56 -1.46
C ALA A 224 -12.26 -26.05 -0.10
N LEU A 225 -12.55 -27.30 0.28
CA LEU A 225 -12.02 -27.91 1.49
C LEU A 225 -10.51 -28.13 1.41
N VAL A 226 -10.01 -28.59 0.26
CA VAL A 226 -8.56 -28.77 0.02
C VAL A 226 -7.82 -27.43 0.14
N TYR A 227 -8.36 -26.38 -0.47
CA TYR A 227 -7.78 -25.04 -0.37
C TYR A 227 -7.79 -24.52 1.07
N TYR A 228 -8.92 -24.66 1.77
CA TYR A 228 -9.07 -24.26 3.17
C TYR A 228 -8.04 -24.96 4.06
N ARG A 229 -7.90 -26.29 3.95
CA ARG A 229 -6.91 -27.05 4.75
C ARG A 229 -5.48 -26.56 4.56
N LYS A 230 -5.12 -26.13 3.35
CA LYS A 230 -3.78 -25.58 3.01
C LYS A 230 -3.58 -24.15 3.50
N THR A 231 -4.62 -23.41 3.82
CA THR A 231 -4.51 -21.98 4.12
C THR A 231 -5.01 -21.59 5.50
N LYS A 232 -5.72 -22.47 6.19
CA LYS A 232 -6.38 -22.22 7.48
C LYS A 232 -5.44 -21.59 8.50
N ASN A 233 -4.33 -22.24 8.82
CA ASN A 233 -3.43 -21.78 9.89
C ASN A 233 -2.77 -20.44 9.51
N ARG A 234 -2.42 -20.26 8.23
CA ARG A 234 -1.91 -18.99 7.72
C ARG A 234 -2.94 -17.86 7.85
N ASP A 235 -4.16 -18.12 7.39
CA ASP A 235 -5.24 -17.12 7.37
C ASP A 235 -5.63 -16.75 8.81
N LEU A 236 -5.67 -17.72 9.71
CA LEU A 236 -5.88 -17.49 11.16
C LEU A 236 -4.74 -16.65 11.75
N ALA A 237 -3.48 -17.02 11.51
CA ALA A 237 -2.33 -16.26 12.00
C ALA A 237 -2.32 -14.79 11.50
N ILE A 238 -2.70 -14.54 10.23
CA ILE A 238 -2.81 -13.19 9.70
C ILE A 238 -3.94 -12.40 10.39
N LEU A 239 -5.12 -13.02 10.55
CA LEU A 239 -6.28 -12.35 11.17
C LEU A 239 -6.03 -12.03 12.65
N THR A 240 -5.52 -13.01 13.41
CA THR A 240 -5.17 -12.83 14.83
C THR A 240 -4.10 -11.75 14.99
N LEU A 241 -3.07 -11.75 14.11
CA LEU A 241 -2.02 -10.74 14.13
C LEU A 241 -2.57 -9.34 13.86
N LEU A 242 -3.43 -9.18 12.84
CA LEU A 242 -4.02 -7.89 12.50
C LEU A 242 -4.98 -7.38 13.59
N LEU A 243 -5.74 -8.27 14.21
CA LEU A 243 -6.69 -7.96 15.29
C LEU A 243 -6.00 -7.75 16.64
N GLY A 244 -4.89 -8.46 16.91
CA GLY A 244 -4.20 -8.39 18.20
C GLY A 244 -3.09 -7.33 18.26
N THR A 245 -2.70 -6.74 17.12
CA THR A 245 -1.63 -5.72 17.07
C THR A 245 -2.01 -4.43 16.37
N GLY A 246 -3.04 -4.47 15.55
CA GLY A 246 -3.46 -3.32 14.76
C GLY A 246 -2.43 -2.84 13.73
N ILE A 247 -1.43 -3.63 13.33
CA ILE A 247 -0.47 -3.26 12.27
C ILE A 247 -1.17 -3.05 10.93
N ARG A 248 -0.53 -2.30 10.03
CA ARG A 248 -1.06 -2.11 8.68
C ARG A 248 -0.88 -3.37 7.84
N VAL A 249 -1.80 -3.62 6.92
CA VAL A 249 -1.68 -4.77 6.00
C VAL A 249 -0.35 -4.77 5.23
N SER A 250 0.17 -3.61 4.86
CA SER A 250 1.48 -3.50 4.22
C SER A 250 2.65 -3.84 5.15
N GLU A 251 2.53 -3.59 6.43
CA GLU A 251 3.48 -4.00 7.46
C GLU A 251 3.40 -5.52 7.64
N CYS A 252 2.20 -6.07 7.75
CA CYS A 252 1.97 -7.52 7.89
C CYS A 252 2.57 -8.34 6.73
N VAL A 253 2.31 -7.94 5.47
CA VAL A 253 2.87 -8.68 4.32
C VAL A 253 4.37 -8.48 4.15
N GLY A 254 4.92 -7.41 4.74
CA GLY A 254 6.35 -7.12 4.75
C GLY A 254 7.17 -7.94 5.73
N LEU A 255 6.53 -8.59 6.71
CA LEU A 255 7.24 -9.36 7.75
C LEU A 255 8.04 -10.52 7.19
N ASP A 256 9.23 -10.69 7.73
CA ASP A 256 10.09 -11.84 7.56
C ASP A 256 10.02 -12.76 8.80
N LEU A 257 10.50 -14.00 8.67
CA LEU A 257 10.54 -14.94 9.78
C LEU A 257 11.34 -14.41 10.99
N ASN A 258 12.43 -13.69 10.69
CA ASN A 258 13.32 -13.13 11.72
C ASN A 258 12.74 -11.87 12.40
N ASP A 259 11.65 -11.33 11.89
CA ASP A 259 10.98 -10.19 12.54
C ASP A 259 10.14 -10.60 13.74
N VAL A 260 9.92 -11.91 13.94
CA VAL A 260 9.09 -12.45 15.02
C VAL A 260 9.97 -12.89 16.19
N ASP A 261 9.82 -12.24 17.33
CA ASP A 261 10.46 -12.59 18.58
C ASP A 261 9.45 -13.21 19.56
N PHE A 262 9.46 -14.53 19.65
CA PHE A 262 8.60 -15.27 20.58
C PHE A 262 9.05 -15.24 22.03
N LYS A 263 10.28 -14.80 22.31
CA LYS A 263 10.78 -14.67 23.68
C LYS A 263 10.14 -13.47 24.37
N ASN A 264 10.01 -12.37 23.63
CA ASN A 264 9.45 -11.13 24.15
C ASN A 264 8.02 -10.86 23.61
N ASN A 265 7.40 -11.81 22.89
CA ASN A 265 6.10 -11.67 22.23
C ASN A 265 6.01 -10.37 21.39
N GLY A 266 7.02 -10.13 20.55
CA GLY A 266 7.16 -8.91 19.75
C GLY A 266 7.36 -9.21 18.26
N ILE A 267 6.94 -8.26 17.41
CA ILE A 267 7.28 -8.23 15.98
C ILE A 267 7.94 -6.91 15.64
N THR A 268 8.99 -6.97 14.83
CA THR A 268 9.62 -5.77 14.25
C THR A 268 8.93 -5.39 12.96
N VAL A 269 8.26 -4.23 12.93
CA VAL A 269 7.56 -3.74 11.74
C VAL A 269 8.29 -2.55 11.14
N THR A 270 8.42 -2.54 9.82
CA THR A 270 8.94 -1.39 9.07
C THR A 270 7.77 -0.48 8.68
N ARG A 271 7.70 0.70 9.30
CA ARG A 271 6.65 1.70 9.06
C ARG A 271 6.92 2.55 7.83
N LYS A 272 5.91 3.32 7.43
CA LYS A 272 6.03 4.29 6.32
C LYS A 272 7.18 5.28 6.61
N GLY A 273 8.16 5.30 5.71
CA GLY A 273 9.38 6.12 5.85
C GLY A 273 10.62 5.31 6.24
N GLY A 274 10.48 3.98 6.45
CA GLY A 274 11.61 3.09 6.75
C GLY A 274 11.93 2.92 8.24
N ASN A 275 11.24 3.64 9.12
CA ASN A 275 11.44 3.50 10.56
C ASN A 275 10.94 2.14 11.03
N GLN A 276 11.77 1.43 11.78
CA GLN A 276 11.42 0.19 12.44
C GLN A 276 10.91 0.45 13.87
N MET A 277 9.95 -0.36 14.28
CA MET A 277 9.53 -0.40 15.68
C MET A 277 9.04 -1.80 16.05
N VAL A 278 9.18 -2.13 17.32
CA VAL A 278 8.62 -3.37 17.89
C VAL A 278 7.16 -3.14 18.28
N VAL A 279 6.30 -4.06 17.88
CA VAL A 279 4.90 -4.12 18.30
C VAL A 279 4.69 -5.42 19.05
N TYR A 280 4.18 -5.34 20.27
CA TYR A 280 3.96 -6.50 21.12
C TYR A 280 2.61 -7.15 20.84
N PHE A 281 2.51 -8.47 21.08
CA PHE A 281 1.31 -9.24 20.86
C PHE A 281 1.03 -10.20 22.05
N GLY A 282 -0.23 -10.56 22.21
CA GLY A 282 -0.66 -11.49 23.26
C GLY A 282 -0.49 -12.97 22.89
N ASP A 283 -0.80 -13.86 23.84
CA ASP A 283 -0.58 -15.31 23.73
C ASP A 283 -1.38 -15.96 22.60
N GLU A 284 -2.58 -15.48 22.31
CA GLU A 284 -3.41 -15.98 21.20
C GLU A 284 -2.73 -15.77 19.85
N VAL A 285 -2.15 -14.58 19.64
CA VAL A 285 -1.35 -14.26 18.43
C VAL A 285 -0.10 -15.13 18.39
N ALA A 286 0.58 -15.29 19.54
CA ALA A 286 1.78 -16.14 19.64
C ALA A 286 1.47 -17.60 19.24
N LEU A 287 0.36 -18.13 19.72
CA LEU A 287 -0.07 -19.49 19.41
C LEU A 287 -0.39 -19.65 17.92
N ALA A 288 -1.18 -18.75 17.35
CA ALA A 288 -1.54 -18.78 15.94
C ALA A 288 -0.30 -18.68 15.02
N LEU A 289 0.64 -17.78 15.33
CA LEU A 289 1.91 -17.67 14.61
C LEU A 289 2.78 -18.92 14.73
N LYS A 290 2.93 -19.49 15.94
CA LYS A 290 3.69 -20.74 16.17
C LYS A 290 3.09 -21.90 15.37
N ASN A 291 1.77 -22.06 15.38
CA ASN A 291 1.09 -23.12 14.64
C ASN A 291 1.32 -23.00 13.13
N TYR A 292 1.24 -21.80 12.60
CA TYR A 292 1.51 -21.56 11.17
C TYR A 292 3.00 -21.77 10.83
N ILE A 293 3.92 -21.16 11.59
CA ILE A 293 5.36 -21.20 11.30
C ILE A 293 5.90 -22.62 11.38
N ASN A 294 5.59 -23.34 12.46
CA ASN A 294 6.09 -24.70 12.70
C ASN A 294 5.37 -25.77 11.85
N GLY A 295 4.15 -25.47 11.41
CA GLY A 295 3.36 -26.33 10.52
C GLY A 295 3.52 -25.97 9.05
N ASP A 296 2.52 -25.28 8.50
CA ASP A 296 2.37 -25.06 7.06
C ASP A 296 3.54 -24.28 6.44
N ARG A 297 4.08 -23.28 7.15
CA ARG A 297 5.19 -22.45 6.66
C ARG A 297 6.48 -23.28 6.54
N LYS A 298 6.79 -24.09 7.54
CA LYS A 298 7.96 -24.98 7.54
C LYS A 298 7.88 -26.06 6.47
N ALA A 299 6.69 -26.58 6.20
CA ALA A 299 6.44 -27.60 5.18
C ALA A 299 6.50 -27.05 3.73
N MET A 300 6.44 -25.72 3.56
CA MET A 300 6.40 -25.09 2.25
C MET A 300 7.79 -24.58 1.82
N THR A 301 8.30 -25.06 0.68
CA THR A 301 9.52 -24.52 0.07
C THR A 301 9.20 -23.23 -0.71
N PRO A 302 9.66 -22.04 -0.29
CA PRO A 302 9.41 -20.79 -1.00
C PRO A 302 10.04 -20.80 -2.39
N LEU A 303 9.53 -19.95 -3.28
CA LEU A 303 10.20 -19.62 -4.53
C LEU A 303 11.40 -18.68 -4.27
N PRO A 304 12.42 -18.67 -5.18
CA PRO A 304 13.56 -17.78 -5.06
C PRO A 304 13.16 -16.32 -4.84
N GLY A 305 13.82 -15.66 -3.88
CA GLY A 305 13.52 -14.29 -3.46
C GLY A 305 12.37 -14.14 -2.47
N HIS A 306 11.79 -15.25 -1.97
CA HIS A 306 10.72 -15.24 -0.99
C HIS A 306 11.02 -16.09 0.25
N GLU A 307 12.29 -16.51 0.42
CA GLU A 307 12.74 -17.48 1.43
C GLU A 307 12.42 -16.98 2.86
N ASN A 308 12.67 -15.72 3.10
CA ASN A 308 12.50 -15.11 4.43
C ASN A 308 11.06 -14.68 4.73
N ALA A 309 10.17 -14.63 3.72
CA ALA A 309 8.81 -14.15 3.92
C ALA A 309 8.07 -14.94 5.00
N LEU A 310 7.49 -14.24 5.98
CA LEU A 310 6.68 -14.87 7.04
C LEU A 310 5.45 -15.53 6.41
N PHE A 311 4.65 -14.78 5.65
CA PHE A 311 3.41 -15.29 5.05
C PHE A 311 3.57 -15.61 3.56
N LEU A 312 3.32 -16.85 3.19
CA LEU A 312 3.39 -17.34 1.82
C LEU A 312 1.99 -17.59 1.24
N SER A 313 1.85 -17.27 -0.04
CA SER A 313 0.69 -17.66 -0.84
C SER A 313 0.77 -19.15 -1.22
N THR A 314 -0.34 -19.72 -1.72
CA THR A 314 -0.33 -21.09 -2.27
C THR A 314 0.60 -21.24 -3.49
N GLN A 315 1.02 -20.13 -4.10
CA GLN A 315 2.03 -20.09 -5.15
C GLN A 315 3.47 -20.04 -4.62
N ARG A 316 3.67 -20.20 -3.30
CA ARG A 316 4.98 -20.19 -2.62
C ARG A 316 5.75 -18.86 -2.72
N LYS A 317 5.01 -17.77 -2.97
CA LYS A 317 5.51 -16.38 -2.98
C LYS A 317 5.03 -15.64 -1.74
N ARG A 318 5.75 -14.61 -1.31
CA ARG A 318 5.26 -13.67 -0.28
C ARG A 318 3.85 -13.21 -0.61
N MET A 319 2.96 -13.20 0.38
CA MET A 319 1.59 -12.70 0.18
C MET A 319 1.60 -11.20 -0.15
N GLY A 320 0.78 -10.83 -1.12
CA GLY A 320 0.54 -9.43 -1.45
C GLY A 320 -0.60 -8.83 -0.65
N VAL A 321 -0.62 -7.51 -0.55
CA VAL A 321 -1.68 -6.75 0.16
C VAL A 321 -3.07 -7.13 -0.34
N GLN A 322 -3.28 -7.20 -1.67
CA GLN A 322 -4.57 -7.54 -2.27
C GLN A 322 -5.06 -8.95 -1.88
N ALA A 323 -4.13 -9.90 -1.76
CA ALA A 323 -4.48 -11.26 -1.34
C ALA A 323 -4.98 -11.30 0.11
N VAL A 324 -4.35 -10.53 1.01
CA VAL A 324 -4.81 -10.38 2.41
C VAL A 324 -6.15 -9.64 2.47
N GLU A 325 -6.33 -8.57 1.69
CA GLU A 325 -7.61 -7.85 1.63
C GLU A 325 -8.76 -8.76 1.16
N ASN A 326 -8.51 -9.57 0.12
CA ASN A 326 -9.50 -10.52 -0.40
C ASN A 326 -9.81 -11.62 0.63
N MET A 327 -8.80 -12.12 1.33
CA MET A 327 -8.94 -13.11 2.40
C MET A 327 -9.78 -12.56 3.55
N VAL A 328 -9.46 -11.36 4.07
CA VAL A 328 -10.25 -10.71 5.14
C VAL A 328 -11.69 -10.51 4.70
N ARG A 329 -11.92 -10.01 3.47
CA ARG A 329 -13.28 -9.80 2.94
C ARG A 329 -14.05 -11.10 2.81
N LYS A 330 -13.40 -12.19 2.36
CA LYS A 330 -14.01 -13.51 2.23
C LYS A 330 -14.54 -14.00 3.57
N TYR A 331 -13.73 -13.96 4.63
CA TYR A 331 -14.13 -14.47 5.95
C TYR A 331 -15.14 -13.54 6.63
N ALA A 332 -14.89 -12.23 6.61
CA ALA A 332 -15.79 -11.26 7.24
C ALA A 332 -17.20 -11.27 6.64
N LYS A 333 -17.34 -11.51 5.33
CA LYS A 333 -18.66 -11.61 4.67
C LYS A 333 -19.52 -12.74 5.24
N GLN A 334 -18.93 -13.79 5.78
CA GLN A 334 -19.66 -14.92 6.35
C GLN A 334 -20.20 -14.62 7.75
N VAL A 335 -19.56 -13.72 8.49
CA VAL A 335 -19.91 -13.39 9.87
C VAL A 335 -20.71 -12.07 9.92
N THR A 336 -20.28 -11.08 9.14
CA THR A 336 -20.88 -9.74 9.13
C THR A 336 -21.20 -9.30 7.68
N PRO A 337 -22.22 -9.88 7.04
CA PRO A 337 -22.49 -9.65 5.60
C PRO A 337 -22.83 -8.18 5.28
N TYR A 338 -23.36 -7.44 6.24
CA TYR A 338 -23.74 -6.01 6.08
C TYR A 338 -22.59 -5.05 6.36
N LYS A 339 -21.49 -5.48 6.99
CA LYS A 339 -20.32 -4.65 7.28
C LYS A 339 -19.22 -4.92 6.23
N LYS A 340 -18.79 -3.87 5.53
CA LYS A 340 -17.65 -3.97 4.59
C LYS A 340 -16.33 -3.95 5.36
N ILE A 341 -15.90 -5.09 5.85
CA ILE A 341 -14.67 -5.24 6.63
C ILE A 341 -13.46 -5.38 5.70
N THR A 342 -12.38 -4.67 6.06
CA THR A 342 -11.08 -4.66 5.38
C THR A 342 -9.98 -4.70 6.45
N PRO A 343 -8.70 -4.99 6.11
CA PRO A 343 -7.62 -4.93 7.08
C PRO A 343 -7.53 -3.59 7.84
N HIS A 344 -7.86 -2.48 7.17
CA HIS A 344 -7.91 -1.18 7.84
C HIS A 344 -9.02 -1.11 8.89
N LYS A 345 -10.14 -1.82 8.68
CA LYS A 345 -11.22 -1.91 9.66
C LYS A 345 -10.86 -2.82 10.85
N LEU A 346 -10.09 -3.90 10.61
CA LEU A 346 -9.52 -4.71 11.69
C LEU A 346 -8.58 -3.87 12.58
N ARG A 347 -7.76 -3.02 11.97
CA ARG A 347 -6.93 -2.07 12.72
C ARG A 347 -7.76 -1.05 13.50
N SER A 348 -8.88 -0.55 12.93
CA SER A 348 -9.81 0.33 13.65
C SER A 348 -10.49 -0.41 14.82
N THR A 349 -10.81 -1.71 14.64
CA THR A 349 -11.33 -2.60 15.70
C THR A 349 -10.33 -2.69 16.84
N TYR A 350 -9.07 -3.06 16.56
CA TYR A 350 -8.02 -3.13 17.58
C TYR A 350 -7.85 -1.81 18.33
N GLY A 351 -7.71 -0.69 17.62
CA GLY A 351 -7.54 0.61 18.27
C GLY A 351 -8.74 1.03 19.11
N THR A 352 -9.97 0.63 18.71
CA THR A 352 -11.17 0.86 19.50
C THR A 352 -11.16 0.03 20.77
N SER A 353 -10.84 -1.25 20.68
CA SER A 353 -10.75 -2.14 21.85
C SER A 353 -9.67 -1.63 22.82
N LEU A 354 -8.47 -1.30 22.30
CA LEU A 354 -7.39 -0.76 23.12
C LEU A 354 -7.81 0.54 23.84
N TYR A 355 -8.52 1.45 23.15
CA TYR A 355 -9.02 2.68 23.78
C TYR A 355 -10.10 2.41 24.82
N LYS A 356 -10.99 1.45 24.58
CA LYS A 356 -12.01 1.05 25.57
C LYS A 356 -11.37 0.53 26.87
N GLU A 357 -10.35 -0.31 26.75
CA GLU A 357 -9.66 -0.92 27.89
C GLU A 357 -8.77 0.09 28.65
N THR A 358 -8.02 0.92 27.94
CA THR A 358 -6.98 1.76 28.56
C THR A 358 -7.44 3.18 28.86
N GLY A 359 -8.37 3.73 28.08
CA GLY A 359 -8.76 5.14 28.14
C GLY A 359 -7.74 6.11 27.61
N ASP A 360 -6.59 5.64 27.20
CA ASP A 360 -5.48 6.48 26.78
C ASP A 360 -5.38 6.58 25.26
N ILE A 361 -5.77 7.76 24.75
CA ILE A 361 -5.72 8.07 23.32
C ILE A 361 -4.27 8.20 22.80
N TYR A 362 -3.34 8.61 23.66
CA TYR A 362 -1.94 8.77 23.29
C TYR A 362 -1.28 7.40 23.13
N LEU A 363 -1.54 6.47 24.06
CA LEU A 363 -1.12 5.08 23.93
C LEU A 363 -1.64 4.46 22.64
N VAL A 364 -2.94 4.64 22.32
CA VAL A 364 -3.53 4.14 21.07
C VAL A 364 -2.84 4.75 19.85
N ALA A 365 -2.57 6.07 19.86
CA ALA A 365 -1.89 6.74 18.76
C ALA A 365 -0.46 6.22 18.57
N ASP A 366 0.27 6.00 19.65
CA ASP A 366 1.63 5.46 19.63
C ASP A 366 1.67 4.03 19.09
N VAL A 367 0.92 3.11 19.68
CA VAL A 367 0.85 1.70 19.25
C VAL A 367 0.44 1.61 17.78
N LEU A 368 -0.58 2.36 17.35
CA LEU A 368 -0.97 2.44 15.95
C LEU A 368 0.05 3.20 15.07
N GLY A 369 0.98 4.00 15.64
CA GLY A 369 1.92 4.83 14.90
C GLY A 369 1.24 5.89 14.06
N HIS A 370 0.34 6.62 14.67
CA HIS A 370 -0.26 7.82 14.11
C HIS A 370 0.66 9.01 14.43
N LYS A 371 1.12 9.73 13.41
CA LYS A 371 1.94 10.93 13.59
C LYS A 371 1.15 12.09 14.23
N ASP A 372 -0.16 12.10 14.03
CA ASP A 372 -1.07 13.12 14.55
C ASP A 372 -2.17 12.45 15.40
N VAL A 373 -2.16 12.76 16.69
CA VAL A 373 -3.14 12.27 17.67
C VAL A 373 -4.56 12.74 17.32
N ASN A 374 -4.72 13.88 16.64
CA ASN A 374 -6.03 14.35 16.20
C ASN A 374 -6.71 13.37 15.24
N THR A 375 -5.93 12.66 14.43
CA THR A 375 -6.47 11.57 13.59
C THR A 375 -7.08 10.47 14.45
N THR A 376 -6.46 10.14 15.58
CA THR A 376 -6.94 9.14 16.54
C THR A 376 -8.18 9.67 17.28
N LYS A 377 -8.11 10.91 17.78
CA LYS A 377 -9.21 11.56 18.51
C LYS A 377 -10.53 11.60 17.72
N LYS A 378 -10.48 11.97 16.45
CA LYS A 378 -11.66 11.96 15.57
C LYS A 378 -12.29 10.58 15.43
N HIS A 379 -11.46 9.52 15.40
CA HIS A 379 -11.93 8.15 15.27
C HIS A 379 -12.62 7.61 16.52
N TYR A 380 -12.35 8.17 17.70
CA TYR A 380 -12.86 7.65 18.98
C TYR A 380 -13.82 8.60 19.70
N ALA A 381 -14.18 9.73 19.09
CA ALA A 381 -15.09 10.72 19.67
C ALA A 381 -16.45 10.14 20.11
N ALA A 382 -16.99 9.17 19.36
CA ALA A 382 -18.24 8.51 19.74
C ALA A 382 -18.12 7.63 21.02
N ILE A 383 -16.90 7.12 21.32
CA ILE A 383 -16.65 6.34 22.53
C ILE A 383 -16.55 7.28 23.75
N ASP A 384 -16.07 8.50 23.55
CA ASP A 384 -16.00 9.51 24.61
C ASP A 384 -17.38 9.87 25.15
N GLU A 385 -18.43 9.76 24.36
CA GLU A 385 -19.80 10.04 24.83
C GLU A 385 -20.28 8.97 25.80
N ASP A 386 -20.07 7.70 25.55
CA ASP A 386 -20.38 6.62 26.50
C ASP A 386 -19.57 6.76 27.79
N ARG A 387 -18.31 7.17 27.69
CA ARG A 387 -17.45 7.45 28.86
C ARG A 387 -17.91 8.67 29.63
N ARG A 388 -18.38 9.73 28.97
CA ARG A 388 -18.99 10.90 29.66
C ARG A 388 -20.20 10.50 30.44
N ARG A 389 -21.07 9.61 29.93
CA ARG A 389 -22.17 9.04 30.65
C ARG A 389 -21.75 8.23 31.88
N GLN A 390 -20.74 7.37 31.72
CA GLN A 390 -20.13 6.61 32.82
C GLN A 390 -19.49 7.54 33.87
N ALA A 391 -18.74 8.55 33.42
CA ALA A 391 -18.13 9.53 34.31
C ALA A 391 -19.15 10.32 35.12
N ALA A 392 -20.28 10.63 34.53
CA ALA A 392 -21.40 11.31 35.27
C ALA A 392 -21.92 10.43 36.40
N SER A 393 -21.95 9.12 36.29
CA SER A 393 -22.35 8.17 37.33
C SER A 393 -21.25 7.88 38.35
N ALA A 394 -19.98 8.15 38.04
CA ALA A 394 -18.85 7.90 38.94
C ALA A 394 -18.71 8.99 40.01
N VAL A 395 -19.24 10.18 39.79
CA VAL A 395 -19.24 11.27 40.79
C VAL A 395 -20.39 11.07 41.78
N LYS A 396 -20.09 10.55 42.95
CA LYS A 396 -21.03 10.42 44.07
C LYS A 396 -21.13 11.78 44.78
N LEU A 397 -22.33 12.36 44.80
CA LEU A 397 -22.57 13.66 45.47
C LEU A 397 -22.77 13.51 46.98
N ARG A 398 -23.05 12.31 47.45
CA ARG A 398 -23.20 12.00 48.88
C ARG A 398 -22.63 10.59 49.12
N GLU A 399 -21.86 10.43 50.21
CA GLU A 399 -21.53 9.15 50.77
C GLU A 399 -22.76 8.54 51.40
N SER A 400 -23.20 7.34 51.00
CA SER A 400 -24.29 6.58 51.58
C SER A 400 -23.77 5.66 52.66
#